data_6d091d108045ece4eb6f3890d902352d
#
_entry.id   6d091d108045ece4eb6f3890d902352d
#
_cell.length_a   1.000
_cell.length_b   1.000
_cell.length_c   1.000
_cell.angle_alpha   90.00
_cell.angle_beta   90.00
_cell.angle_gamma   90.00
#
_symmetry.space_group_name_H-M   'P 1'
#
loop_
_entity.id
_entity.type
_entity.pdbx_description
1 polymer ?
#
loop_
_entity_poly.entity_id
_entity_poly.type
_entity_poly.pdbx_seq_one_letter_code
_entity_poly.pdbx_strand_id
1 'polypeptide(L)'
;MNALGHMVGDAEVVGLGEATHGSRDFFRMKHRVLRYLVEQKGFRAFSLELPWSSGVRVNEYVLYGKGDLDRIAREEFQGSYRIWNNQDYLDLIEWMRAYNRHHPADPVHFAGNDMGYAGPELYRRVTDHVSRTHPHLRSRVTTLYDGLAPTTDAATYLERYLELPLTEREKRAERTRKVLELLQSRRPAPGTSRQEHLWTVQHARAIHQMAKGYSYDITDEARITEMMKYRDRVMAENVAWWHKHTGDRILLSAHNTHVSYDAFDPRYPKTQGAFLRDSLGGNYVSIGFSFHSGAFKAFGTDDNVMRTYRVNAAKPGSNEHTLDRARQRDYLLDVRTAPHAVRTWLAEPRPTWNIGAGWPDPMEYRIALGKAHDILIHLNEVEATTYLGSP
;
A
#
# COMPACT_ATOMS: atom_id res chain seq x y z
N MET A 1 -1.69 -23.93 -3.05
CA MET A 1 -0.75 -22.81 -3.33
C MET A 1 0.10 -23.08 -4.59
N ASN A 2 0.47 -24.32 -4.92
CA ASN A 2 1.31 -24.60 -6.12
C ASN A 2 0.70 -24.04 -7.42
N ALA A 3 -0.63 -24.13 -7.60
CA ALA A 3 -1.30 -23.52 -8.75
C ALA A 3 -1.06 -21.99 -8.82
N LEU A 4 -1.14 -21.29 -7.68
CA LEU A 4 -0.83 -19.87 -7.62
C LEU A 4 0.62 -19.58 -8.03
N GLY A 5 1.56 -20.41 -7.58
CA GLY A 5 2.97 -20.27 -7.95
C GLY A 5 3.22 -20.42 -9.47
N HIS A 6 2.48 -21.28 -10.15
CA HIS A 6 2.52 -21.38 -11.62
C HIS A 6 1.88 -20.17 -12.29
N MET A 7 0.74 -19.67 -11.78
CA MET A 7 0.07 -18.48 -12.30
C MET A 7 0.93 -17.21 -12.15
N VAL A 8 1.60 -17.06 -11.00
CA VAL A 8 2.52 -15.94 -10.74
C VAL A 8 3.77 -16.00 -11.65
N GLY A 9 4.23 -17.21 -11.99
CA GLY A 9 5.40 -17.39 -12.86
C GLY A 9 6.66 -16.75 -12.29
N ASP A 10 7.33 -15.96 -13.13
CA ASP A 10 8.59 -15.27 -12.81
C ASP A 10 8.40 -13.80 -12.45
N ALA A 11 7.17 -13.37 -12.16
CA ALA A 11 6.88 -11.99 -11.78
C ALA A 11 7.77 -11.53 -10.61
N GLU A 12 8.29 -10.32 -10.71
CA GLU A 12 9.15 -9.68 -9.71
C GLU A 12 8.34 -8.92 -8.67
N VAL A 13 7.17 -8.39 -9.08
CA VAL A 13 6.21 -7.73 -8.22
C VAL A 13 4.82 -8.34 -8.42
N VAL A 14 4.20 -8.79 -7.35
CA VAL A 14 2.84 -9.32 -7.35
C VAL A 14 1.95 -8.38 -6.54
N GLY A 15 1.02 -7.70 -7.21
CA GLY A 15 -0.04 -6.94 -6.55
C GLY A 15 -1.14 -7.89 -6.10
N LEU A 16 -1.39 -7.96 -4.81
CA LEU A 16 -2.45 -8.75 -4.21
C LEU A 16 -3.47 -7.83 -3.59
N GLY A 17 -4.62 -7.75 -4.25
CA GLY A 17 -5.72 -6.87 -3.91
C GLY A 17 -6.48 -7.26 -2.65
N GLU A 18 -7.60 -6.60 -2.45
CA GLU A 18 -8.70 -6.94 -1.55
C GLU A 18 -9.93 -6.15 -1.98
N ALA A 19 -11.11 -6.77 -1.89
CA ALA A 19 -12.37 -6.13 -2.25
C ALA A 19 -12.96 -5.30 -1.09
N THR A 20 -12.38 -5.37 0.09
CA THR A 20 -12.65 -4.56 1.28
C THR A 20 -11.47 -4.58 2.23
N HIS A 21 -11.21 -3.48 2.90
CA HIS A 21 -10.18 -3.38 3.94
C HIS A 21 -10.55 -4.03 5.29
N GLY A 22 -11.67 -4.72 5.37
CA GLY A 22 -12.19 -5.22 6.65
C GLY A 22 -12.44 -6.72 6.74
N SER A 23 -11.94 -7.53 5.80
CA SER A 23 -12.15 -8.98 5.80
C SER A 23 -10.94 -9.74 6.36
N ARG A 24 -11.20 -10.57 7.37
CA ARG A 24 -10.23 -11.51 7.94
C ARG A 24 -9.72 -12.51 6.89
N ASP A 25 -10.62 -13.00 6.03
CA ASP A 25 -10.27 -14.04 5.07
C ASP A 25 -9.31 -13.53 4.01
N PHE A 26 -9.45 -12.26 3.58
CA PHE A 26 -8.49 -11.64 2.67
C PHE A 26 -7.12 -11.52 3.33
N PHE A 27 -7.05 -11.06 4.58
CA PHE A 27 -5.77 -10.88 5.27
C PHE A 27 -5.07 -12.21 5.54
N ARG A 28 -5.81 -13.24 5.95
CA ARG A 28 -5.28 -14.60 6.10
C ARG A 28 -4.81 -15.19 4.78
N MET A 29 -5.53 -14.93 3.68
CA MET A 29 -5.08 -15.36 2.37
C MET A 29 -3.81 -14.61 1.94
N LYS A 30 -3.71 -13.30 2.19
CA LYS A 30 -2.49 -12.52 1.94
C LYS A 30 -1.30 -13.07 2.74
N HIS A 31 -1.49 -13.37 4.02
CA HIS A 31 -0.45 -14.01 4.84
C HIS A 31 -0.04 -15.38 4.27
N ARG A 32 -1.00 -16.20 3.88
CA ARG A 32 -0.74 -17.51 3.28
C ARG A 32 -0.01 -17.40 1.93
N VAL A 33 -0.37 -16.43 1.11
CA VAL A 33 0.32 -16.14 -0.17
C VAL A 33 1.73 -15.65 0.09
N LEU A 34 1.94 -14.72 1.03
CA LEU A 34 3.27 -14.24 1.40
C LEU A 34 4.18 -15.40 1.80
N ARG A 35 3.73 -16.24 2.72
CA ARG A 35 4.50 -17.41 3.18
C ARG A 35 4.92 -18.29 2.01
N TYR A 36 3.98 -18.64 1.15
CA TYR A 36 4.26 -19.48 -0.02
C TYR A 36 5.27 -18.81 -0.97
N LEU A 37 5.11 -17.53 -1.27
CA LEU A 37 6.01 -16.81 -2.16
C LEU A 37 7.42 -16.67 -1.56
N VAL A 38 7.53 -16.44 -0.26
CA VAL A 38 8.82 -16.39 0.44
C VAL A 38 9.51 -17.76 0.43
N GLU A 39 8.80 -18.80 0.85
CA GLU A 39 9.35 -20.14 1.04
C GLU A 39 9.63 -20.87 -0.30
N GLN A 40 8.87 -20.58 -1.36
CA GLN A 40 8.90 -21.38 -2.60
C GLN A 40 9.29 -20.56 -3.85
N LYS A 41 9.22 -19.23 -3.82
CA LYS A 41 9.39 -18.38 -5.00
C LYS A 41 10.46 -17.30 -4.82
N GLY A 42 11.15 -17.24 -3.69
CA GLY A 42 12.24 -16.30 -3.43
C GLY A 42 11.80 -14.84 -3.27
N PHE A 43 10.55 -14.58 -2.88
CA PHE A 43 10.12 -13.24 -2.52
C PHE A 43 10.76 -12.82 -1.19
N ARG A 44 11.18 -11.54 -1.12
CA ARG A 44 11.90 -11.03 0.06
C ARG A 44 11.37 -9.70 0.57
N ALA A 45 10.27 -9.17 0.00
CA ALA A 45 9.61 -8.01 0.57
C ALA A 45 8.09 -8.17 0.56
N PHE A 46 7.47 -7.70 1.65
CA PHE A 46 6.05 -7.42 1.75
C PHE A 46 5.86 -5.91 1.78
N SER A 47 5.14 -5.37 0.80
CA SER A 47 4.84 -3.95 0.72
C SER A 47 3.36 -3.72 1.01
N LEU A 48 3.05 -2.84 1.96
CA LEU A 48 1.68 -2.51 2.36
C LEU A 48 1.32 -1.09 1.91
N GLU A 49 0.07 -0.87 1.56
CA GLU A 49 -0.57 0.44 1.41
C GLU A 49 -0.55 1.19 2.75
N LEU A 50 0.65 1.65 3.12
CA LEU A 50 1.00 2.25 4.40
C LEU A 50 2.08 3.31 4.16
N PRO A 51 2.13 4.42 4.93
CA PRO A 51 3.18 5.42 4.77
C PRO A 51 4.59 4.83 4.80
N TRP A 52 5.47 5.38 3.96
CA TRP A 52 6.89 4.97 3.91
C TRP A 52 7.55 4.98 5.29
N SER A 53 7.33 6.02 6.09
CA SER A 53 7.92 6.15 7.44
C SER A 53 7.46 5.04 8.38
N SER A 54 6.17 4.71 8.34
CA SER A 54 5.58 3.65 9.16
C SER A 54 6.16 2.28 8.75
N GLY A 55 6.30 2.06 7.43
CA GLY A 55 6.98 0.89 6.89
C GLY A 55 8.42 0.75 7.38
N VAL A 56 9.18 1.83 7.47
CA VAL A 56 10.55 1.82 8.02
C VAL A 56 10.58 1.33 9.48
N ARG A 57 9.65 1.79 10.31
CA ARG A 57 9.57 1.35 11.72
C ARG A 57 9.18 -0.12 11.84
N VAL A 58 8.19 -0.58 11.09
CA VAL A 58 7.79 -1.99 11.05
C VAL A 58 8.95 -2.85 10.54
N ASN A 59 9.69 -2.40 9.53
CA ASN A 59 10.85 -3.12 8.99
C ASN A 59 11.98 -3.27 10.03
N GLU A 60 12.24 -2.26 10.85
CA GLU A 60 13.22 -2.37 11.95
C GLU A 60 12.80 -3.41 13.00
N TYR A 61 11.50 -3.52 13.28
CA TYR A 61 10.98 -4.59 14.12
C TYR A 61 11.17 -5.96 13.45
N VAL A 62 10.76 -6.09 12.20
CA VAL A 62 10.86 -7.35 11.43
C VAL A 62 12.31 -7.84 11.31
N LEU A 63 13.26 -6.95 11.06
CA LEU A 63 14.68 -7.30 10.90
C LEU A 63 15.40 -7.52 12.24
N TYR A 64 15.19 -6.60 13.18
CA TYR A 64 16.05 -6.51 14.38
C TYR A 64 15.30 -6.70 15.70
N GLY A 65 13.95 -6.83 15.69
CA GLY A 65 13.12 -6.84 16.89
C GLY A 65 13.15 -5.52 17.66
N LYS A 66 13.35 -4.41 16.96
CA LYS A 66 13.45 -3.09 17.58
C LYS A 66 12.06 -2.54 17.89
N GLY A 67 11.78 -2.34 19.16
CA GLY A 67 10.50 -1.86 19.65
C GLY A 67 9.55 -2.99 20.06
N ASP A 68 8.31 -2.61 20.32
CA ASP A 68 7.18 -3.47 20.66
C ASP A 68 6.15 -3.35 19.53
N LEU A 69 5.65 -4.47 19.00
CA LEU A 69 4.79 -4.46 17.81
C LEU A 69 3.44 -3.79 18.07
N ASP A 70 2.82 -4.08 19.24
CA ASP A 70 1.52 -3.47 19.58
C ASP A 70 1.64 -1.95 19.72
N ARG A 71 2.75 -1.49 20.28
CA ARG A 71 3.06 -0.07 20.38
C ARG A 71 3.30 0.54 19.00
N ILE A 72 4.10 -0.11 18.15
CA ILE A 72 4.34 0.34 16.76
C ILE A 72 3.03 0.45 16.01
N ALA A 73 2.15 -0.56 16.10
CA ALA A 73 0.86 -0.55 15.44
C ALA A 73 -0.03 0.62 15.92
N ARG A 74 -0.10 0.85 17.23
CA ARG A 74 -0.87 1.99 17.77
C ARG A 74 -0.31 3.35 17.37
N GLU A 75 0.99 3.49 17.19
CA GLU A 75 1.64 4.76 16.82
C GLU A 75 1.64 5.00 15.31
N GLU A 76 1.74 3.96 14.48
CA GLU A 76 1.92 4.07 13.04
C GLU A 76 0.66 3.80 12.22
N PHE A 77 -0.25 2.96 12.73
CA PHE A 77 -1.50 2.65 12.04
C PHE A 77 -2.62 3.57 12.55
N GLN A 78 -2.54 4.84 12.16
CA GLN A 78 -3.46 5.89 12.59
C GLN A 78 -4.15 6.57 11.41
N GLY A 79 -5.16 7.40 11.69
CA GLY A 79 -5.91 8.12 10.67
C GLY A 79 -6.55 7.15 9.67
N SER A 80 -6.33 7.36 8.38
CA SER A 80 -6.84 6.47 7.31
C SER A 80 -6.21 5.07 7.33
N TYR A 81 -5.03 4.91 7.95
CA TYR A 81 -4.29 3.65 8.03
C TYR A 81 -4.63 2.81 9.28
N ARG A 82 -5.55 3.29 10.14
CA ARG A 82 -6.02 2.53 11.31
C ARG A 82 -6.67 1.21 10.94
N ILE A 83 -7.11 1.04 9.69
CA ILE A 83 -7.62 -0.21 9.14
C ILE A 83 -6.60 -1.36 9.22
N TRP A 84 -5.31 -1.07 9.25
CA TRP A 84 -4.24 -2.07 9.37
C TRP A 84 -3.95 -2.47 10.82
N ASN A 85 -4.50 -1.78 11.83
CA ASN A 85 -4.36 -2.16 13.24
C ASN A 85 -5.34 -3.29 13.60
N ASN A 86 -5.06 -4.48 13.10
CA ASN A 86 -5.86 -5.68 13.30
C ASN A 86 -4.96 -6.90 13.54
N GLN A 87 -5.52 -7.93 14.18
CA GLN A 87 -4.76 -9.12 14.57
C GLN A 87 -4.12 -9.84 13.38
N ASP A 88 -4.82 -9.92 12.25
CA ASP A 88 -4.35 -10.67 11.08
C ASP A 88 -3.06 -10.08 10.48
N TYR A 89 -2.93 -8.73 10.48
CA TYR A 89 -1.68 -8.06 10.06
C TYR A 89 -0.59 -8.16 11.13
N LEU A 90 -0.91 -8.09 12.41
CA LEU A 90 0.09 -8.31 13.46
C LEU A 90 0.64 -9.73 13.38
N ASP A 91 -0.20 -10.74 13.19
CA ASP A 91 0.22 -12.13 12.99
C ASP A 91 1.14 -12.30 11.76
N LEU A 92 0.87 -11.58 10.68
CA LEU A 92 1.73 -11.57 9.49
C LEU A 92 3.10 -10.95 9.78
N ILE A 93 3.14 -9.81 10.47
CA ILE A 93 4.38 -9.11 10.85
C ILE A 93 5.20 -9.96 11.82
N GLU A 94 4.55 -10.61 12.80
CA GLU A 94 5.20 -11.54 13.72
C GLU A 94 5.78 -12.76 12.98
N TRP A 95 5.07 -13.30 12.01
CA TRP A 95 5.60 -14.38 11.19
C TRP A 95 6.84 -13.92 10.42
N MET A 96 6.85 -12.72 9.84
CA MET A 96 8.05 -12.18 9.17
C MET A 96 9.23 -12.07 10.15
N ARG A 97 8.97 -11.58 11.36
CA ARG A 97 10.00 -11.51 12.41
C ARG A 97 10.53 -12.90 12.78
N ALA A 98 9.64 -13.88 12.97
CA ALA A 98 10.02 -15.25 13.29
C ALA A 98 10.83 -15.89 12.15
N TYR A 99 10.42 -15.70 10.90
CA TYR A 99 11.16 -16.15 9.72
C TYR A 99 12.58 -15.60 9.71
N ASN A 100 12.76 -14.29 9.90
CA ASN A 100 14.07 -13.63 9.86
C ASN A 100 15.02 -14.11 10.97
N ARG A 101 14.50 -14.47 12.14
CA ARG A 101 15.31 -15.06 13.22
C ARG A 101 15.94 -16.39 12.81
N HIS A 102 15.29 -17.16 11.95
CA HIS A 102 15.78 -18.44 11.45
C HIS A 102 16.56 -18.32 10.13
N HIS A 103 16.42 -17.17 9.44
CA HIS A 103 17.04 -16.91 8.14
C HIS A 103 17.79 -15.56 8.12
N PRO A 104 18.77 -15.33 9.05
CA PRO A 104 19.40 -14.00 9.20
C PRO A 104 20.23 -13.57 7.98
N ALA A 105 20.67 -14.51 7.15
CA ALA A 105 21.43 -14.22 5.93
C ALA A 105 20.53 -13.90 4.70
N ASP A 106 19.22 -14.18 4.79
CA ASP A 106 18.27 -14.03 3.70
C ASP A 106 16.90 -13.56 4.23
N PRO A 107 16.84 -12.36 4.85
CA PRO A 107 15.66 -11.88 5.55
C PRO A 107 14.56 -11.41 4.58
N VAL A 108 13.33 -11.42 5.10
CA VAL A 108 12.18 -10.78 4.48
C VAL A 108 12.01 -9.37 5.03
N HIS A 109 11.77 -8.39 4.16
CA HIS A 109 11.61 -6.98 4.47
C HIS A 109 10.15 -6.55 4.50
N PHE A 110 9.84 -5.54 5.30
CA PHE A 110 8.55 -4.85 5.29
C PHE A 110 8.72 -3.44 4.71
N ALA A 111 7.86 -3.06 3.75
CA ALA A 111 7.88 -1.75 3.13
C ALA A 111 6.52 -1.06 3.21
N GLY A 112 6.47 0.21 3.57
CA GLY A 112 5.35 1.09 3.28
C GLY A 112 5.57 1.74 1.91
N ASN A 113 4.52 1.93 1.13
CA ASN A 113 4.65 2.53 -0.19
C ASN A 113 3.88 3.83 -0.39
N ASP A 114 3.01 4.20 0.55
CA ASP A 114 2.12 5.35 0.43
C ASP A 114 2.77 6.67 0.88
N MET A 115 2.19 7.78 0.41
CA MET A 115 2.66 9.13 0.72
C MET A 115 2.12 9.70 2.05
N GLY A 116 1.18 9.00 2.71
CA GLY A 116 0.26 9.58 3.70
C GLY A 116 0.88 10.30 4.89
N TYR A 117 2.02 9.85 5.41
CA TYR A 117 2.67 10.43 6.57
C TYR A 117 4.19 10.31 6.46
N ALA A 118 4.89 11.36 6.87
CA ALA A 118 6.34 11.34 7.01
C ALA A 118 6.71 11.60 8.48
N GLY A 119 6.95 10.54 9.23
CA GLY A 119 7.27 10.61 10.65
C GLY A 119 8.58 11.36 10.95
N PRO A 120 8.75 11.84 12.19
CA PRO A 120 9.91 12.68 12.60
C PRO A 120 11.24 11.95 12.41
N GLU A 121 11.22 10.63 12.45
CA GLU A 121 12.40 9.78 12.24
C GLU A 121 13.01 9.98 10.84
N LEU A 122 12.21 10.18 9.78
CA LEU A 122 12.75 10.43 8.44
C LEU A 122 13.50 11.76 8.40
N TYR A 123 12.95 12.81 9.00
CA TYR A 123 13.62 14.12 9.08
C TYR A 123 14.95 14.02 9.82
N ARG A 124 14.97 13.28 10.95
CA ARG A 124 16.18 13.04 11.72
C ARG A 124 17.23 12.29 10.91
N ARG A 125 16.85 11.18 10.24
CA ARG A 125 17.78 10.40 9.39
C ARG A 125 18.40 11.25 8.28
N VAL A 126 17.62 12.09 7.64
CA VAL A 126 18.12 12.98 6.59
C VAL A 126 19.08 14.03 7.18
N THR A 127 18.71 14.70 8.26
CA THR A 127 19.54 15.75 8.88
C THR A 127 20.82 15.21 9.49
N ASP A 128 20.78 14.04 10.12
CA ASP A 128 21.96 13.36 10.69
C ASP A 128 22.94 12.93 9.58
N HIS A 129 22.41 12.34 8.50
CA HIS A 129 23.24 11.97 7.34
C HIS A 129 23.92 13.22 6.75
N VAL A 130 23.16 14.29 6.50
CA VAL A 130 23.73 15.54 5.96
C VAL A 130 24.76 16.12 6.90
N SER A 131 24.51 16.13 8.21
CA SER A 131 25.44 16.67 9.22
C SER A 131 26.78 15.91 9.21
N ARG A 132 26.74 14.60 9.00
CA ARG A 132 27.92 13.74 8.97
C ARG A 132 28.67 13.80 7.62
N THR A 133 27.95 13.79 6.51
CA THR A 133 28.53 13.60 5.18
C THR A 133 28.72 14.89 4.39
N HIS A 134 27.90 15.89 4.63
CA HIS A 134 27.91 17.20 3.95
C HIS A 134 27.68 18.36 4.95
N PRO A 135 28.57 18.55 5.94
CA PRO A 135 28.34 19.47 7.06
C PRO A 135 28.09 20.92 6.61
N HIS A 136 28.62 21.33 5.47
CA HIS A 136 28.36 22.66 4.88
C HIS A 136 26.91 22.85 4.42
N LEU A 137 26.14 21.78 4.22
CA LEU A 137 24.69 21.83 3.88
C LEU A 137 23.78 21.79 5.11
N ARG A 138 24.32 21.46 6.31
CA ARG A 138 23.55 21.24 7.52
C ARG A 138 22.60 22.39 7.81
N SER A 139 23.13 23.62 7.91
CA SER A 139 22.32 24.81 8.21
C SER A 139 21.19 24.99 7.20
N ARG A 140 21.47 24.84 5.92
CA ARG A 140 20.48 24.98 4.84
C ARG A 140 19.36 23.93 4.95
N VAL A 141 19.71 22.66 5.18
CA VAL A 141 18.71 21.57 5.33
C VAL A 141 17.89 21.76 6.58
N THR A 142 18.52 22.13 7.71
CA THR A 142 17.81 22.42 8.97
C THR A 142 16.81 23.56 8.80
N THR A 143 17.22 24.67 8.16
CA THR A 143 16.30 25.80 7.88
C THR A 143 15.15 25.40 6.96
N LEU A 144 15.40 24.56 5.94
CA LEU A 144 14.34 24.08 5.05
C LEU A 144 13.35 23.14 5.74
N TYR A 145 13.78 22.36 6.72
CA TYR A 145 12.94 21.43 7.48
C TYR A 145 12.38 22.04 8.77
N ASP A 146 12.76 23.27 9.12
CA ASP A 146 12.30 23.93 10.36
C ASP A 146 10.78 24.00 10.45
N GLY A 147 10.20 23.50 11.55
CA GLY A 147 8.77 23.44 11.79
C GLY A 147 7.98 22.46 10.88
N LEU A 148 8.65 21.57 10.11
CA LEU A 148 7.97 20.60 9.26
C LEU A 148 7.89 19.20 9.89
N ALA A 149 8.85 18.81 10.72
CA ALA A 149 8.83 17.51 11.37
C ALA A 149 7.65 17.41 12.36
N PRO A 150 6.90 16.28 12.35
CA PRO A 150 5.81 16.06 13.30
C PRO A 150 6.29 16.10 14.75
N THR A 151 5.49 16.73 15.61
CA THR A 151 5.70 16.80 17.07
C THR A 151 4.54 16.17 17.84
N THR A 152 3.50 15.74 17.15
CA THR A 152 2.33 15.01 17.66
C THR A 152 2.22 13.65 16.97
N ASP A 153 1.25 12.83 17.39
CA ASP A 153 0.90 11.61 16.69
C ASP A 153 0.47 11.88 15.24
N ALA A 154 0.46 10.82 14.43
CA ALA A 154 0.24 10.93 12.98
C ALA A 154 -1.15 11.50 12.63
N ALA A 155 -2.20 11.08 13.34
CA ALA A 155 -3.56 11.54 13.07
C ALA A 155 -3.71 13.03 13.37
N THR A 156 -3.31 13.46 14.56
CA THR A 156 -3.32 14.88 14.98
C THR A 156 -2.45 15.76 14.07
N TYR A 157 -1.27 15.26 13.67
CA TYR A 157 -0.40 16.00 12.75
C TYR A 157 -1.05 16.22 11.39
N LEU A 158 -1.64 15.18 10.81
CA LEU A 158 -2.26 15.28 9.48
C LEU A 158 -3.52 16.14 9.50
N GLU A 159 -4.35 16.04 10.54
CA GLU A 159 -5.51 16.92 10.74
C GLU A 159 -5.08 18.39 10.72
N ARG A 160 -4.15 18.77 11.58
CA ARG A 160 -3.61 20.14 11.63
C ARG A 160 -2.92 20.57 10.34
N TYR A 161 -2.26 19.63 9.65
CA TYR A 161 -1.61 19.92 8.38
C TYR A 161 -2.62 20.28 7.29
N LEU A 162 -3.77 19.59 7.24
CA LEU A 162 -4.85 19.85 6.29
C LEU A 162 -5.62 21.12 6.59
N GLU A 163 -5.65 21.57 7.85
CA GLU A 163 -6.22 22.88 8.25
C GLU A 163 -5.37 24.07 7.81
N LEU A 164 -4.09 23.87 7.50
CA LEU A 164 -3.24 24.93 7.00
C LEU A 164 -3.78 25.52 5.68
N PRO A 165 -3.67 26.85 5.47
CA PRO A 165 -3.97 27.43 4.16
C PRO A 165 -3.21 26.73 3.03
N LEU A 166 -3.84 26.58 1.87
CA LEU A 166 -3.24 25.92 0.68
C LEU A 166 -1.86 26.49 0.35
N THR A 167 -1.73 27.84 0.39
CA THR A 167 -0.47 28.53 0.13
C THR A 167 0.65 28.15 1.10
N GLU A 168 0.31 27.82 2.36
CA GLU A 168 1.31 27.35 3.34
C GLU A 168 1.68 25.89 3.04
N ARG A 169 0.73 25.04 2.68
CA ARG A 169 1.00 23.64 2.26
C ARG A 169 1.88 23.60 1.01
N GLU A 170 1.65 24.49 0.05
CA GLU A 170 2.50 24.65 -1.15
C GLU A 170 3.92 25.09 -0.81
N LYS A 171 4.09 26.06 0.11
CA LYS A 171 5.42 26.48 0.61
C LYS A 171 6.17 25.35 1.28
N ARG A 172 5.48 24.51 2.07
CA ARG A 172 6.07 23.33 2.70
C ARG A 172 6.51 22.30 1.65
N ALA A 173 5.69 22.04 0.64
CA ALA A 173 6.05 21.18 -0.48
C ALA A 173 7.30 21.70 -1.22
N GLU A 174 7.40 23.00 -1.45
CA GLU A 174 8.56 23.62 -2.08
C GLU A 174 9.83 23.51 -1.23
N ARG A 175 9.72 23.70 0.09
CA ARG A 175 10.86 23.54 1.02
C ARG A 175 11.39 22.11 1.02
N THR A 176 10.49 21.12 1.07
CA THR A 176 10.88 19.68 1.01
C THR A 176 11.46 19.29 -0.35
N ARG A 177 10.94 19.86 -1.46
CA ARG A 177 11.48 19.68 -2.80
C ARG A 177 12.95 20.14 -2.88
N LYS A 178 13.24 21.32 -2.34
CA LYS A 178 14.61 21.86 -2.32
C LYS A 178 15.60 20.97 -1.56
N VAL A 179 15.18 20.34 -0.46
CA VAL A 179 16.04 19.38 0.25
C VAL A 179 16.29 18.13 -0.62
N LEU A 180 15.24 17.58 -1.24
CA LEU A 180 15.36 16.43 -2.12
C LEU A 180 16.34 16.71 -3.28
N GLU A 181 16.20 17.84 -3.95
CA GLU A 181 17.08 18.25 -5.06
C GLU A 181 18.52 18.44 -4.61
N LEU A 182 18.73 19.05 -3.43
CA LEU A 182 20.06 19.18 -2.86
C LEU A 182 20.74 17.82 -2.68
N LEU A 183 20.02 16.83 -2.19
CA LEU A 183 20.57 15.49 -1.97
C LEU A 183 20.77 14.72 -3.29
N GLN A 184 19.82 14.80 -4.22
CA GLN A 184 19.91 14.15 -5.53
C GLN A 184 21.07 14.67 -6.37
N SER A 185 21.42 15.96 -6.25
CA SER A 185 22.53 16.57 -6.97
C SER A 185 23.91 16.21 -6.41
N ARG A 186 23.98 15.47 -5.29
CA ARG A 186 25.24 15.11 -4.62
C ARG A 186 25.63 13.67 -4.89
N ARG A 187 26.92 13.43 -4.92
CA ARG A 187 27.50 12.09 -4.84
C ARG A 187 27.67 11.70 -3.37
N PRO A 188 27.69 10.39 -3.07
CA PRO A 188 28.06 9.94 -1.73
C PRO A 188 29.40 10.57 -1.32
N ALA A 189 29.47 11.07 -0.08
CA ALA A 189 30.73 11.62 0.45
C ALA A 189 31.79 10.50 0.62
N PRO A 190 33.08 10.83 0.61
CA PRO A 190 34.13 9.87 0.93
C PRO A 190 33.84 9.14 2.25
N GLY A 191 33.97 7.83 2.27
CA GLY A 191 33.67 6.98 3.44
C GLY A 191 32.18 6.67 3.67
N THR A 192 31.26 7.20 2.86
CA THR A 192 29.84 6.88 2.92
C THR A 192 29.46 5.85 1.85
N SER A 193 28.74 4.80 2.23
CA SER A 193 28.29 3.83 1.23
C SER A 193 27.27 4.47 0.26
N ARG A 194 27.34 4.05 -1.01
CA ARG A 194 26.35 4.47 -2.02
C ARG A 194 24.93 4.12 -1.58
N GLN A 195 24.75 2.97 -0.95
CA GLN A 195 23.46 2.50 -0.47
C GLN A 195 22.91 3.42 0.62
N GLU A 196 23.71 3.79 1.61
CA GLU A 196 23.28 4.72 2.68
C GLU A 196 22.82 6.07 2.10
N HIS A 197 23.55 6.61 1.13
CA HIS A 197 23.14 7.84 0.45
C HIS A 197 21.82 7.66 -0.30
N LEU A 198 21.62 6.56 -1.04
CA LEU A 198 20.39 6.28 -1.78
C LEU A 198 19.17 6.17 -0.84
N TRP A 199 19.32 5.51 0.31
CA TRP A 199 18.27 5.45 1.34
C TRP A 199 17.94 6.84 1.91
N THR A 200 18.96 7.67 2.14
CA THR A 200 18.74 9.05 2.62
C THR A 200 17.98 9.88 1.59
N VAL A 201 18.32 9.77 0.31
CA VAL A 201 17.58 10.42 -0.79
C VAL A 201 16.13 9.93 -0.82
N GLN A 202 15.89 8.63 -0.61
CA GLN A 202 14.54 8.07 -0.59
C GLN A 202 13.74 8.55 0.64
N HIS A 203 14.36 8.70 1.81
CA HIS A 203 13.71 9.30 2.96
C HIS A 203 13.31 10.76 2.70
N ALA A 204 14.19 11.55 2.09
CA ALA A 204 13.87 12.92 1.69
C ALA A 204 12.77 12.97 0.61
N ARG A 205 12.74 11.99 -0.29
CA ARG A 205 11.67 11.84 -1.28
C ARG A 205 10.34 11.53 -0.61
N ALA A 206 10.27 10.62 0.34
CA ALA A 206 9.04 10.30 1.08
C ALA A 206 8.49 11.52 1.85
N ILE A 207 9.37 12.32 2.47
CA ILE A 207 8.99 13.59 3.09
C ILE A 207 8.38 14.55 2.05
N HIS A 208 9.00 14.66 0.87
CA HIS A 208 8.48 15.52 -0.20
C HIS A 208 7.17 14.96 -0.79
N GLN A 209 7.06 13.65 -0.97
CA GLN A 209 5.85 13.01 -1.48
C GLN A 209 4.62 13.32 -0.61
N MET A 210 4.75 13.25 0.73
CA MET A 210 3.70 13.67 1.66
C MET A 210 3.36 15.16 1.48
N ALA A 211 4.36 16.04 1.56
CA ALA A 211 4.13 17.48 1.49
C ALA A 211 3.51 17.89 0.14
N LYS A 212 3.94 17.28 -0.97
CA LYS A 212 3.38 17.52 -2.30
C LYS A 212 1.96 16.96 -2.42
N GLY A 213 1.70 15.76 -1.93
CA GLY A 213 0.37 15.16 -1.95
C GLY A 213 -0.67 16.03 -1.24
N TYR A 214 -0.33 16.56 -0.09
CA TYR A 214 -1.22 17.45 0.66
C TYR A 214 -1.16 18.92 0.23
N SER A 215 -0.42 19.28 -0.80
CA SER A 215 -0.45 20.62 -1.43
C SER A 215 -1.49 20.76 -2.54
N TYR A 216 -2.28 19.73 -2.83
CA TYR A 216 -3.45 19.88 -3.69
C TYR A 216 -4.62 20.51 -2.93
N ASP A 217 -5.49 21.20 -3.66
CA ASP A 217 -6.72 21.75 -3.09
C ASP A 217 -7.74 20.62 -2.91
N ILE A 218 -8.03 20.28 -1.65
CA ILE A 218 -8.98 19.21 -1.29
C ILE A 218 -10.45 19.68 -1.28
N THR A 219 -10.73 20.92 -1.64
CA THR A 219 -12.09 21.47 -1.81
C THR A 219 -12.55 21.43 -3.27
N ASP A 220 -11.65 21.13 -4.21
CA ASP A 220 -11.89 21.03 -5.64
C ASP A 220 -11.80 19.54 -6.08
N GLU A 221 -12.89 18.98 -6.60
CA GLU A 221 -12.97 17.57 -7.02
C GLU A 221 -11.94 17.21 -8.10
N ALA A 222 -11.67 18.12 -9.04
CA ALA A 222 -10.65 17.86 -10.06
C ALA A 222 -9.25 17.79 -9.44
N ARG A 223 -8.97 18.63 -8.43
CA ARG A 223 -7.70 18.61 -7.69
C ARG A 223 -7.58 17.38 -6.78
N ILE A 224 -8.68 16.91 -6.20
CA ILE A 224 -8.72 15.64 -5.48
C ILE A 224 -8.36 14.48 -6.43
N THR A 225 -8.94 14.45 -7.61
CA THR A 225 -8.63 13.43 -8.63
C THR A 225 -7.16 13.46 -9.07
N GLU A 226 -6.59 14.66 -9.26
CA GLU A 226 -5.15 14.82 -9.51
C GLU A 226 -4.29 14.33 -8.34
N MET A 227 -4.70 14.61 -7.10
CA MET A 227 -4.03 14.13 -5.90
C MET A 227 -4.07 12.60 -5.80
N MET A 228 -5.20 11.96 -6.08
CA MET A 228 -5.32 10.49 -6.08
C MET A 228 -4.45 9.86 -7.17
N LYS A 229 -4.41 10.44 -8.37
CA LYS A 229 -3.47 10.01 -9.42
C LYS A 229 -2.01 10.17 -8.98
N TYR A 230 -1.69 11.26 -8.30
CA TYR A 230 -0.36 11.48 -7.73
C TYR A 230 -0.02 10.42 -6.68
N ARG A 231 -0.97 10.10 -5.78
CA ARG A 231 -0.82 9.08 -4.74
C ARG A 231 -0.48 7.70 -5.35
N ASP A 232 -1.29 7.25 -6.31
CA ASP A 232 -1.06 5.95 -6.96
C ASP A 232 0.29 5.88 -7.71
N ARG A 233 0.69 6.99 -8.34
CA ARG A 233 2.02 7.10 -8.94
C ARG A 233 3.13 6.98 -7.89
N VAL A 234 3.00 7.68 -6.76
CA VAL A 234 3.97 7.61 -5.65
C VAL A 234 4.06 6.19 -5.10
N MET A 235 2.92 5.53 -4.90
CA MET A 235 2.88 4.15 -4.43
C MET A 235 3.62 3.21 -5.39
N ALA A 236 3.42 3.37 -6.69
CA ALA A 236 4.13 2.59 -7.70
C ALA A 236 5.63 2.90 -7.74
N GLU A 237 6.00 4.18 -7.71
CA GLU A 237 7.40 4.63 -7.70
C GLU A 237 8.16 4.10 -6.48
N ASN A 238 7.54 4.06 -5.31
CA ASN A 238 8.16 3.55 -4.07
C ASN A 238 8.39 2.02 -4.14
N VAL A 239 7.42 1.25 -4.67
CA VAL A 239 7.58 -0.19 -4.90
C VAL A 239 8.68 -0.47 -5.93
N ALA A 240 8.65 0.22 -7.07
CA ALA A 240 9.66 0.07 -8.11
C ALA A 240 11.06 0.49 -7.63
N TRP A 241 11.13 1.56 -6.81
CA TRP A 241 12.39 1.99 -6.19
C TRP A 241 12.95 0.91 -5.26
N TRP A 242 12.09 0.32 -4.40
CA TRP A 242 12.52 -0.77 -3.51
C TRP A 242 13.09 -1.94 -4.29
N HIS A 243 12.31 -2.48 -5.22
CA HIS A 243 12.74 -3.59 -6.08
C HIS A 243 14.09 -3.30 -6.77
N LYS A 244 14.20 -2.15 -7.42
CA LYS A 244 15.42 -1.75 -8.15
C LYS A 244 16.67 -1.67 -7.26
N HIS A 245 16.53 -1.26 -5.99
CA HIS A 245 17.66 -0.96 -5.12
C HIS A 245 18.03 -2.10 -4.17
N THR A 246 17.11 -3.01 -3.89
CA THR A 246 17.35 -4.19 -3.05
C THR A 246 17.50 -5.47 -3.87
N GLY A 247 16.87 -5.56 -5.02
CA GLY A 247 16.72 -6.78 -5.79
C GLY A 247 15.61 -7.69 -5.28
N ASP A 248 14.88 -7.28 -4.25
CA ASP A 248 13.80 -8.08 -3.65
C ASP A 248 12.65 -8.27 -4.64
N ARG A 249 12.14 -9.49 -4.73
CA ARG A 249 10.80 -9.76 -5.29
C ARG A 249 9.76 -9.37 -4.24
N ILE A 250 8.70 -8.69 -4.66
CA ILE A 250 7.78 -7.99 -3.75
C ILE A 250 6.36 -8.55 -3.86
N LEU A 251 5.75 -8.93 -2.73
CA LEU A 251 4.31 -9.03 -2.61
C LEU A 251 3.76 -7.68 -2.16
N LEU A 252 3.07 -6.98 -3.05
CA LEU A 252 2.38 -5.72 -2.79
C LEU A 252 0.96 -6.00 -2.31
N SER A 253 0.62 -5.54 -1.13
CA SER A 253 -0.73 -5.61 -0.53
C SER A 253 -1.38 -4.23 -0.56
N ALA A 254 -2.48 -4.11 -1.30
CA ALA A 254 -3.30 -2.90 -1.36
C ALA A 254 -4.74 -3.27 -1.72
N HIS A 255 -5.63 -2.27 -1.84
CA HIS A 255 -6.98 -2.49 -2.33
C HIS A 255 -7.00 -2.95 -3.80
N ASN A 256 -8.06 -3.65 -4.25
CA ASN A 256 -8.23 -4.07 -5.65
C ASN A 256 -8.06 -2.89 -6.62
N THR A 257 -8.61 -1.72 -6.30
CA THR A 257 -8.47 -0.50 -7.13
C THR A 257 -7.01 -0.17 -7.39
N HIS A 258 -6.17 -0.20 -6.35
CA HIS A 258 -4.76 0.18 -6.48
C HIS A 258 -3.93 -0.84 -7.26
N VAL A 259 -4.18 -2.15 -7.09
CA VAL A 259 -3.41 -3.20 -7.80
C VAL A 259 -3.91 -3.44 -9.22
N SER A 260 -5.08 -2.93 -9.59
CA SER A 260 -5.71 -3.08 -10.91
C SER A 260 -4.91 -2.41 -12.03
N TYR A 261 -5.03 -2.94 -13.24
CA TYR A 261 -4.58 -2.25 -14.47
C TYR A 261 -5.59 -1.23 -14.98
N ASP A 262 -6.89 -1.46 -14.71
CA ASP A 262 -7.98 -0.66 -15.22
C ASP A 262 -8.47 0.35 -14.18
N ALA A 263 -8.69 1.59 -14.60
CA ALA A 263 -9.20 2.67 -13.78
C ALA A 263 -10.74 2.69 -13.81
N PHE A 264 -11.36 1.80 -13.07
CA PHE A 264 -12.83 1.69 -12.98
C PHE A 264 -13.46 2.63 -11.94
N ASP A 265 -12.67 3.26 -11.09
CA ASP A 265 -13.10 4.30 -10.15
C ASP A 265 -12.66 5.67 -10.68
N PRO A 266 -13.58 6.59 -11.01
CA PRO A 266 -13.24 7.89 -11.60
C PRO A 266 -12.38 8.76 -10.66
N ARG A 267 -12.37 8.50 -9.36
CA ARG A 267 -11.49 9.17 -8.40
C ARG A 267 -10.02 8.80 -8.61
N TYR A 268 -9.76 7.63 -9.23
CA TYR A 268 -8.42 7.09 -9.49
C TYR A 268 -8.19 6.92 -11.00
N PRO A 269 -7.91 8.00 -11.74
CA PRO A 269 -7.85 7.98 -13.21
C PRO A 269 -6.66 7.17 -13.77
N LYS A 270 -5.70 6.82 -12.94
CA LYS A 270 -4.65 5.84 -13.23
C LYS A 270 -4.17 5.22 -11.92
N THR A 271 -4.19 3.91 -11.85
CA THR A 271 -3.95 3.11 -10.65
C THR A 271 -2.45 2.83 -10.44
N GLN A 272 -2.09 2.47 -9.22
CA GLN A 272 -0.73 1.97 -8.89
C GLN A 272 -0.34 0.79 -9.78
N GLY A 273 -1.26 -0.17 -10.00
CA GLY A 273 -1.02 -1.33 -10.86
C GLY A 273 -0.75 -0.95 -12.31
N ALA A 274 -1.48 0.05 -12.85
CA ALA A 274 -1.21 0.59 -14.19
C ALA A 274 0.17 1.25 -14.29
N PHE A 275 0.59 2.03 -13.29
CA PHE A 275 1.94 2.61 -13.25
C PHE A 275 3.03 1.55 -13.12
N LEU A 276 2.80 0.50 -12.31
CA LEU A 276 3.74 -0.63 -12.19
C LEU A 276 3.82 -1.41 -13.50
N ARG A 277 2.70 -1.64 -14.18
CA ARG A 277 2.69 -2.30 -15.49
C ARG A 277 3.48 -1.50 -16.54
N ASP A 278 3.35 -0.17 -16.55
CA ASP A 278 4.13 0.69 -17.46
C ASP A 278 5.64 0.59 -17.20
N SER A 279 6.05 0.45 -15.93
CA SER A 279 7.47 0.46 -15.55
C SER A 279 8.12 -0.92 -15.56
N LEU A 280 7.38 -1.98 -15.24
CA LEU A 280 7.89 -3.36 -15.06
C LEU A 280 7.41 -4.31 -16.16
N GLY A 281 6.44 -3.90 -16.98
CA GLY A 281 5.91 -4.76 -18.05
C GLY A 281 5.32 -6.06 -17.50
N GLY A 282 5.75 -7.19 -18.07
CA GLY A 282 5.32 -8.53 -17.66
C GLY A 282 5.82 -8.98 -16.28
N ASN A 283 6.77 -8.27 -15.68
CA ASN A 283 7.30 -8.56 -14.35
C ASN A 283 6.35 -8.12 -13.21
N TYR A 284 5.27 -7.39 -13.52
CA TYR A 284 4.18 -7.11 -12.61
C TYR A 284 2.97 -7.97 -12.93
N VAL A 285 2.45 -8.69 -11.92
CA VAL A 285 1.21 -9.49 -11.98
C VAL A 285 0.21 -8.97 -10.97
N SER A 286 -1.02 -8.75 -11.42
CA SER A 286 -2.13 -8.29 -10.59
C SER A 286 -3.06 -9.43 -10.22
N ILE A 287 -3.36 -9.56 -8.91
CA ILE A 287 -4.29 -10.53 -8.34
C ILE A 287 -5.41 -9.76 -7.64
N GLY A 288 -6.64 -9.87 -8.12
CA GLY A 288 -7.82 -9.31 -7.49
C GLY A 288 -8.55 -10.30 -6.59
N PHE A 289 -9.21 -9.81 -5.55
CA PHE A 289 -10.14 -10.59 -4.75
C PHE A 289 -11.59 -10.31 -5.12
N SER A 290 -12.42 -11.33 -4.99
CA SER A 290 -13.87 -11.28 -5.11
C SER A 290 -14.50 -12.12 -4.00
N PHE A 291 -15.71 -11.77 -3.53
CA PHE A 291 -16.46 -12.56 -2.54
C PHE A 291 -17.95 -12.47 -2.80
N HIS A 292 -18.69 -13.57 -2.51
CA HIS A 292 -20.11 -13.64 -2.82
C HIS A 292 -20.98 -13.00 -1.74
N SER A 293 -20.66 -13.25 -0.47
CA SER A 293 -21.41 -12.74 0.68
C SER A 293 -20.52 -12.68 1.92
N GLY A 294 -21.04 -12.12 3.02
CA GLY A 294 -20.34 -12.16 4.29
C GLY A 294 -20.27 -10.85 5.03
N ALA A 295 -19.42 -10.83 6.05
CA ALA A 295 -19.23 -9.68 6.93
C ALA A 295 -17.83 -9.07 6.78
N PHE A 296 -17.75 -7.77 6.99
CA PHE A 296 -16.51 -7.00 6.99
C PHE A 296 -16.58 -5.80 7.94
N LYS A 297 -15.45 -5.26 8.29
CA LYS A 297 -15.35 -4.00 9.03
C LYS A 297 -15.23 -2.83 8.04
N ALA A 298 -15.93 -1.73 8.31
CA ALA A 298 -15.77 -0.47 7.59
C ALA A 298 -16.19 0.70 8.48
N PHE A 299 -15.77 1.90 8.09
CA PHE A 299 -16.26 3.14 8.72
C PHE A 299 -17.62 3.51 8.15
N GLY A 300 -18.56 3.90 8.99
CA GLY A 300 -19.80 4.54 8.55
C GLY A 300 -19.47 5.82 7.78
N THR A 301 -20.04 5.96 6.57
CA THR A 301 -19.74 7.14 5.71
C THR A 301 -20.31 8.44 6.24
N ASP A 302 -21.29 8.37 7.13
CA ASP A 302 -21.98 9.50 7.78
C ASP A 302 -21.31 9.96 9.08
N ASP A 303 -20.70 9.06 9.86
CA ASP A 303 -20.19 9.37 11.21
C ASP A 303 -18.76 8.90 11.47
N ASN A 304 -18.13 8.26 10.47
CA ASN A 304 -16.75 7.76 10.54
C ASN A 304 -16.49 6.77 11.72
N VAL A 305 -17.53 6.06 12.17
CA VAL A 305 -17.44 5.05 13.23
C VAL A 305 -17.25 3.66 12.63
N MET A 306 -16.26 2.92 13.14
CA MET A 306 -15.98 1.54 12.71
C MET A 306 -17.08 0.58 13.15
N ARG A 307 -17.66 -0.16 12.20
CA ARG A 307 -18.70 -1.16 12.45
C ARG A 307 -18.45 -2.44 11.67
N THR A 308 -19.13 -3.50 12.09
CA THR A 308 -19.30 -4.70 11.27
C THR A 308 -20.53 -4.52 10.39
N TYR A 309 -20.30 -4.61 9.09
CA TYR A 309 -21.35 -4.67 8.09
C TYR A 309 -21.45 -6.07 7.51
N ARG A 310 -22.60 -6.38 6.93
CA ARG A 310 -22.84 -7.65 6.22
C ARG A 310 -23.50 -7.36 4.88
N VAL A 311 -23.03 -8.04 3.85
CA VAL A 311 -23.70 -8.11 2.56
C VAL A 311 -24.28 -9.49 2.35
N ASN A 312 -25.49 -9.53 1.81
CA ASN A 312 -26.15 -10.78 1.41
C ASN A 312 -25.52 -11.35 0.13
N ALA A 313 -26.02 -12.50 -0.31
CA ALA A 313 -25.64 -13.11 -1.57
C ALA A 313 -25.67 -12.09 -2.73
N ALA A 314 -24.62 -12.09 -3.52
CA ALA A 314 -24.45 -11.19 -4.65
C ALA A 314 -25.60 -11.33 -5.65
N LYS A 315 -26.09 -10.21 -6.18
CA LYS A 315 -27.26 -10.14 -7.05
C LYS A 315 -26.98 -10.78 -8.42
N PRO A 316 -27.98 -11.43 -9.05
CA PRO A 316 -27.86 -11.88 -10.44
C PRO A 316 -27.37 -10.77 -11.37
N GLY A 317 -26.44 -11.11 -12.25
CA GLY A 317 -25.83 -10.17 -13.20
C GLY A 317 -24.53 -9.51 -12.69
N SER A 318 -24.20 -9.64 -11.39
CA SER A 318 -22.91 -9.22 -10.87
C SER A 318 -21.78 -10.22 -11.18
N ASN A 319 -20.54 -9.76 -11.05
CA ASN A 319 -19.37 -10.61 -11.19
C ASN A 319 -19.38 -11.71 -10.13
N GLU A 320 -19.61 -11.38 -8.89
CA GLU A 320 -19.58 -12.31 -7.75
C GLU A 320 -20.64 -13.38 -7.86
N HIS A 321 -21.86 -13.01 -8.27
CA HIS A 321 -22.94 -14.00 -8.46
C HIS A 321 -22.55 -15.07 -9.51
N THR A 322 -21.89 -14.64 -10.59
CA THR A 322 -21.49 -15.61 -11.66
C THR A 322 -20.29 -16.41 -11.22
N LEU A 323 -19.31 -15.81 -10.56
CA LEU A 323 -18.12 -16.50 -10.04
C LEU A 323 -18.52 -17.57 -9.02
N ASP A 324 -19.49 -17.30 -8.14
CA ASP A 324 -19.95 -18.23 -7.10
C ASP A 324 -20.74 -19.44 -7.65
N ARG A 325 -21.13 -19.42 -8.92
CA ARG A 325 -21.77 -20.57 -9.58
C ARG A 325 -20.78 -21.66 -10.02
N ALA A 326 -19.48 -21.43 -9.86
CA ALA A 326 -18.48 -22.47 -10.09
C ALA A 326 -18.69 -23.63 -9.10
N ARG A 327 -18.26 -24.85 -9.50
CA ARG A 327 -18.37 -26.05 -8.66
C ARG A 327 -17.61 -25.89 -7.32
N GLN A 328 -16.44 -25.28 -7.37
CA GLN A 328 -15.67 -24.91 -6.20
C GLN A 328 -16.14 -23.54 -5.74
N ARG A 329 -16.36 -23.37 -4.44
CA ARG A 329 -16.79 -22.10 -3.86
C ARG A 329 -15.63 -21.15 -3.65
N ASP A 330 -14.47 -21.66 -3.23
CA ASP A 330 -13.24 -20.90 -3.06
C ASP A 330 -12.20 -21.40 -4.07
N TYR A 331 -11.71 -20.51 -4.94
CA TYR A 331 -10.81 -20.93 -6.01
C TYR A 331 -9.93 -19.80 -6.52
N LEU A 332 -8.90 -20.19 -7.25
CA LEU A 332 -8.03 -19.34 -8.03
C LEU A 332 -8.39 -19.44 -9.50
N LEU A 333 -8.49 -18.34 -10.21
CA LEU A 333 -8.74 -18.29 -11.65
C LEU A 333 -7.64 -17.45 -12.33
N ASP A 334 -6.84 -18.09 -13.17
CA ASP A 334 -5.96 -17.36 -14.10
C ASP A 334 -6.80 -16.89 -15.29
N VAL A 335 -7.06 -15.60 -15.34
CA VAL A 335 -7.89 -14.97 -16.38
C VAL A 335 -7.22 -15.08 -17.74
N ARG A 336 -5.90 -15.05 -17.80
CA ARG A 336 -5.10 -15.07 -19.04
C ARG A 336 -5.24 -16.39 -19.80
N THR A 337 -5.39 -17.49 -19.06
CA THR A 337 -5.47 -18.87 -19.60
C THR A 337 -6.87 -19.47 -19.51
N ALA A 338 -7.85 -18.74 -18.96
CA ALA A 338 -9.23 -19.19 -18.87
C ALA A 338 -9.84 -19.47 -20.26
N PRO A 339 -10.83 -20.36 -20.37
CA PRO A 339 -11.55 -20.61 -21.63
C PRO A 339 -12.07 -19.32 -22.26
N HIS A 340 -12.11 -19.27 -23.60
CA HIS A 340 -12.49 -18.05 -24.35
C HIS A 340 -13.81 -17.44 -23.86
N ALA A 341 -14.86 -18.24 -23.66
CA ALA A 341 -16.16 -17.77 -23.17
C ALA A 341 -16.05 -17.07 -21.80
N VAL A 342 -15.20 -17.57 -20.88
CA VAL A 342 -14.95 -16.97 -19.57
C VAL A 342 -14.20 -15.65 -19.72
N ARG A 343 -13.17 -15.60 -20.54
CA ARG A 343 -12.41 -14.37 -20.81
C ARG A 343 -13.30 -13.29 -21.43
N THR A 344 -14.12 -13.65 -22.43
CA THR A 344 -15.08 -12.72 -23.04
C THR A 344 -16.06 -12.19 -22.01
N TRP A 345 -16.57 -13.05 -21.13
CA TRP A 345 -17.50 -12.65 -20.09
C TRP A 345 -16.86 -11.68 -19.07
N LEU A 346 -15.64 -12.00 -18.62
CA LEU A 346 -14.89 -11.15 -17.66
C LEU A 346 -14.36 -9.84 -18.27
N ALA A 347 -14.31 -9.71 -19.60
CA ALA A 347 -13.89 -8.50 -20.29
C ALA A 347 -14.97 -7.39 -20.29
N GLU A 348 -16.23 -7.73 -19.93
CA GLU A 348 -17.35 -6.81 -19.91
C GLU A 348 -17.56 -6.24 -18.49
N PRO A 349 -17.80 -4.90 -18.35
CA PRO A 349 -18.06 -4.29 -17.07
C PRO A 349 -19.37 -4.77 -16.45
N ARG A 350 -19.32 -5.29 -15.22
CA ARG A 350 -20.50 -5.77 -14.46
C ARG A 350 -20.48 -5.21 -13.04
N PRO A 351 -21.66 -5.11 -12.39
CA PRO A 351 -21.74 -4.76 -10.98
C PRO A 351 -20.78 -5.63 -10.16
N THR A 352 -20.02 -5.00 -9.27
CA THR A 352 -18.93 -5.68 -8.53
C THR A 352 -18.76 -5.04 -7.16
N TRP A 353 -18.58 -5.86 -6.13
CA TRP A 353 -18.19 -5.37 -4.81
C TRP A 353 -16.79 -4.74 -4.86
N ASN A 354 -16.70 -3.46 -4.57
CA ASN A 354 -15.45 -2.72 -4.43
C ASN A 354 -15.56 -1.83 -3.20
N ILE A 355 -15.44 -2.46 -2.03
CA ILE A 355 -15.67 -1.84 -0.73
C ILE A 355 -14.34 -1.36 -0.17
N GLY A 356 -14.15 -0.06 -0.10
CA GLY A 356 -12.96 0.53 0.52
C GLY A 356 -13.01 0.51 2.05
N ALA A 357 -12.51 1.57 2.67
CA ALA A 357 -12.53 1.75 4.11
C ALA A 357 -13.91 2.18 4.65
N GLY A 358 -14.78 2.79 3.82
CA GLY A 358 -16.10 3.32 4.19
C GLY A 358 -17.26 2.50 3.63
N TRP A 359 -18.39 2.45 4.37
CA TRP A 359 -19.62 1.79 3.94
C TRP A 359 -20.87 2.45 4.59
N PRO A 360 -22.04 2.54 3.89
CA PRO A 360 -22.20 2.19 2.48
C PRO A 360 -21.49 3.16 1.53
N ASP A 361 -20.98 2.65 0.40
CA ASP A 361 -20.50 3.50 -0.69
C ASP A 361 -21.71 3.79 -1.62
N PRO A 362 -22.01 5.06 -1.91
CA PRO A 362 -23.09 5.41 -2.83
C PRO A 362 -22.80 5.03 -4.29
N MET A 363 -21.54 4.73 -4.61
CA MET A 363 -21.11 4.38 -5.97
C MET A 363 -21.34 2.90 -6.26
N GLU A 364 -22.02 2.60 -7.36
CA GLU A 364 -22.10 1.26 -7.92
C GLU A 364 -20.96 1.05 -8.91
N TYR A 365 -20.02 0.19 -8.56
CA TYR A 365 -18.89 -0.13 -9.42
C TYR A 365 -19.25 -1.17 -10.47
N ARG A 366 -18.86 -0.90 -11.71
CA ARG A 366 -18.98 -1.84 -12.83
C ARG A 366 -17.58 -2.15 -13.35
N ILE A 367 -17.08 -3.35 -13.07
CA ILE A 367 -15.69 -3.73 -13.30
C ILE A 367 -15.60 -4.83 -14.34
N ALA A 368 -14.74 -4.64 -15.34
CA ALA A 368 -14.32 -5.67 -16.27
C ALA A 368 -13.13 -6.43 -15.65
N LEU A 369 -13.41 -7.45 -14.83
CA LEU A 369 -12.39 -8.14 -14.03
C LEU A 369 -11.22 -8.69 -14.88
N GLY A 370 -11.50 -9.06 -16.14
CA GLY A 370 -10.49 -9.55 -17.06
C GLY A 370 -9.57 -8.47 -17.64
N LYS A 371 -9.94 -7.19 -17.51
CA LYS A 371 -9.07 -6.04 -17.83
C LYS A 371 -8.34 -5.55 -16.59
N ALA A 372 -8.95 -5.75 -15.41
CA ALA A 372 -8.43 -5.27 -14.15
C ALA A 372 -7.29 -6.12 -13.59
N HIS A 373 -7.36 -7.45 -13.74
CA HIS A 373 -6.44 -8.38 -13.07
C HIS A 373 -6.04 -9.56 -13.96
N ASP A 374 -4.85 -10.12 -13.73
CA ASP A 374 -4.38 -11.36 -14.36
C ASP A 374 -4.98 -12.59 -13.70
N ILE A 375 -5.14 -12.54 -12.39
CA ILE A 375 -5.58 -13.65 -11.54
C ILE A 375 -6.68 -13.15 -10.62
N LEU A 376 -7.69 -13.99 -10.38
CA LEU A 376 -8.72 -13.74 -9.38
C LEU A 376 -8.66 -14.80 -8.28
N ILE A 377 -8.86 -14.35 -7.04
CA ILE A 377 -9.15 -15.22 -5.89
C ILE A 377 -10.60 -14.96 -5.51
N HIS A 378 -11.47 -15.95 -5.72
CA HIS A 378 -12.86 -15.87 -5.33
C HIS A 378 -13.09 -16.65 -4.03
N LEU A 379 -13.79 -16.02 -3.09
CA LEU A 379 -14.25 -16.60 -1.82
C LEU A 379 -15.78 -16.58 -1.78
N ASN A 380 -16.38 -17.68 -1.39
CA ASN A 380 -17.84 -17.77 -1.28
C ASN A 380 -18.37 -16.87 -0.16
N GLU A 381 -17.79 -16.96 1.03
CA GLU A 381 -18.20 -16.16 2.19
C GLU A 381 -16.96 -15.63 2.92
N VAL A 382 -17.08 -14.39 3.42
CA VAL A 382 -16.01 -13.75 4.19
C VAL A 382 -16.50 -13.33 5.57
N GLU A 383 -15.56 -13.28 6.53
CA GLU A 383 -15.78 -12.82 7.88
C GLU A 383 -15.05 -11.50 8.15
N ALA A 384 -15.62 -10.72 9.06
CA ALA A 384 -15.01 -9.46 9.49
C ALA A 384 -13.72 -9.71 10.28
N THR A 385 -12.70 -8.88 10.03
CA THR A 385 -11.48 -8.86 10.84
C THR A 385 -11.73 -8.34 12.26
N THR A 386 -10.80 -8.58 13.18
CA THR A 386 -10.81 -8.05 14.55
C THR A 386 -9.85 -6.87 14.65
N TYR A 387 -10.42 -5.69 14.87
CA TYR A 387 -9.65 -4.48 15.14
C TYR A 387 -9.08 -4.47 16.56
N LEU A 388 -7.87 -3.92 16.70
CA LEU A 388 -7.16 -3.80 17.99
C LEU A 388 -7.12 -2.34 18.49
N GLY A 389 -7.62 -1.38 17.73
CA GLY A 389 -7.78 0.00 18.15
C GLY A 389 -9.08 0.19 18.94
N SER A 390 -9.10 1.17 19.86
CA SER A 390 -10.35 1.68 20.42
C SER A 390 -11.20 2.25 19.28
N PRO A 391 -12.53 2.10 19.35
CA PRO A 391 -13.45 2.60 18.32
C PRO A 391 -13.33 4.11 18.14
#